data_cde3e18c7574ed2c077a59baec7b15f0
#
_entry.id   cde3e18c7574ed2c077a59baec7b15f0
#
_cell.length_a   1.000
_cell.length_b   1.000
_cell.length_c   1.000
_cell.angle_alpha   90.00
_cell.angle_beta   90.00
_cell.angle_gamma   90.00
#
_symmetry.space_group_name_H-M   'P 1'
#
loop_
_entity.id
_entity.type
_entity.pdbx_description
1 polymer ?
#
loop_
_entity_poly.entity_id
_entity_poly.type
_entity_poly.pdbx_seq_one_letter_code
_entity_poly.pdbx_strand_id
1 'polypeptide(L)'
;MKTDGATRWLPWLIAAVGFALDCAAWWPGQMSFDSAYTWWQARGGATTDIAPPMLIFVWRALDALHEGPGLVFLLHLALFWGGLALFSGAFRIGALRMFTLMIIVGFAPVPWLLRGHVWTDVALLSSLLFVAGALARVHAGGRRLWLIGALPVLFYASAVRHNALPAVLPFAIWFAWLADGGPERAPRRARIAGATIALCAVFAAGTAIVNAQVDRRVTLWPATAEWDLAAISIASGEMLLPPFMIGPGLDVPELAAAFRDWSITPMLQNTQHGMRDPFMEDFTPQQLATLRSAWFDAIADHPGAWLAHHWRQARALLGVHDETWPRELIYVDDEFQYRDNPPVARNTSALHKALMRGAAALATSPVLAGWPYLAIGLIAVPAAWRRRDELAGASALALLASAWLYLAPLLVLVPAELRYLGWSCLASVAAAASAWLAPANAPDKLGHTPSGIRG
;
A
#
# COMPACT_ATOMS: atom_id res chain seq x y z
N MET A 1 -24.37 10.65 -28.00
CA MET A 1 -25.19 9.73 -27.20
C MET A 1 -25.44 10.41 -25.85
N LYS A 2 -26.68 10.84 -25.56
CA LYS A 2 -27.04 11.35 -24.23
C LYS A 2 -26.88 10.18 -23.25
N THR A 3 -25.97 10.32 -22.30
CA THR A 3 -25.87 9.37 -21.18
C THR A 3 -27.17 9.52 -20.38
N ASP A 4 -27.99 8.47 -20.39
CA ASP A 4 -29.22 8.44 -19.59
C ASP A 4 -28.86 8.74 -18.13
N GLY A 5 -29.70 9.55 -17.46
CA GLY A 5 -29.46 9.95 -16.06
C GLY A 5 -29.22 8.77 -15.12
N ALA A 6 -29.76 7.59 -15.45
CA ALA A 6 -29.57 6.35 -14.70
C ALA A 6 -28.10 5.89 -14.66
N THR A 7 -27.31 6.07 -15.72
CA THR A 7 -25.89 5.64 -15.76
C THR A 7 -24.99 6.49 -14.87
N ARG A 8 -25.40 7.70 -14.48
CA ARG A 8 -24.62 8.59 -13.61
C ARG A 8 -24.56 8.12 -12.14
N TRP A 9 -25.61 7.47 -11.66
CA TRP A 9 -25.72 7.00 -10.29
C TRP A 9 -25.23 5.57 -10.09
N LEU A 10 -25.07 4.82 -11.16
CA LEU A 10 -24.69 3.41 -11.12
C LEU A 10 -23.36 3.16 -10.35
N PRO A 11 -22.26 3.93 -10.55
CA PRO A 11 -21.03 3.72 -9.79
C PRO A 11 -21.24 3.87 -8.28
N TRP A 12 -22.04 4.85 -7.87
CA TRP A 12 -22.35 5.12 -6.46
C TRP A 12 -23.24 4.05 -5.85
N LEU A 13 -24.19 3.51 -6.60
CA LEU A 13 -25.02 2.39 -6.16
C LEU A 13 -24.18 1.13 -5.94
N ILE A 14 -23.32 0.78 -6.90
CA ILE A 14 -22.41 -0.38 -6.78
C ILE A 14 -21.45 -0.16 -5.60
N ALA A 15 -20.92 1.04 -5.45
CA ALA A 15 -20.03 1.38 -4.32
C ALA A 15 -20.75 1.27 -2.97
N ALA A 16 -22.01 1.71 -2.88
CA ALA A 16 -22.80 1.59 -1.65
C ALA A 16 -23.07 0.11 -1.28
N VAL A 17 -23.38 -0.71 -2.29
CA VAL A 17 -23.56 -2.16 -2.09
C VAL A 17 -22.24 -2.81 -1.67
N GLY A 18 -21.13 -2.49 -2.33
CA GLY A 18 -19.81 -3.01 -1.98
C GLY A 18 -19.38 -2.59 -0.58
N PHE A 19 -19.59 -1.33 -0.21
CA PHE A 19 -19.36 -0.83 1.14
C PHE A 19 -20.17 -1.61 2.19
N ALA A 20 -21.47 -1.82 1.93
CA ALA A 20 -22.34 -2.59 2.83
C ALA A 20 -21.89 -4.06 2.97
N LEU A 21 -21.45 -4.68 1.87
CA LEU A 21 -20.90 -6.04 1.90
C LEU A 21 -19.62 -6.12 2.71
N ASP A 22 -18.70 -5.15 2.57
CA ASP A 22 -17.49 -5.08 3.37
C ASP A 22 -17.79 -4.86 4.86
N CYS A 23 -18.77 -3.99 5.19
CA CYS A 23 -19.24 -3.85 6.57
C CYS A 23 -19.81 -5.16 7.11
N ALA A 24 -20.61 -5.88 6.33
CA ALA A 24 -21.18 -7.16 6.75
C ALA A 24 -20.09 -8.24 6.94
N ALA A 25 -19.04 -8.19 6.12
CA ALA A 25 -17.94 -9.16 6.17
C ALA A 25 -16.95 -8.89 7.30
N TRP A 26 -16.62 -7.61 7.56
CA TRP A 26 -15.42 -7.23 8.31
C TRP A 26 -15.67 -6.34 9.53
N TRP A 27 -16.88 -5.78 9.74
CA TRP A 27 -17.14 -4.91 10.87
C TRP A 27 -16.79 -5.55 12.22
N PRO A 28 -16.10 -4.83 13.13
CA PRO A 28 -15.68 -3.42 13.10
C PRO A 28 -14.27 -3.20 12.51
N GLY A 29 -13.73 -4.12 11.77
CA GLY A 29 -12.37 -4.19 11.26
C GLY A 29 -11.55 -5.23 12.01
N GLN A 30 -10.75 -6.00 11.27
CA GLN A 30 -9.86 -7.01 11.84
C GLN A 30 -8.64 -6.34 12.47
N MET A 31 -8.29 -6.80 13.67
CA MET A 31 -7.17 -6.29 14.44
C MET A 31 -6.00 -7.28 14.41
N SER A 32 -4.79 -6.76 14.25
CA SER A 32 -3.53 -7.48 14.45
C SER A 32 -2.73 -6.81 15.56
N PHE A 33 -1.52 -7.31 15.84
CA PHE A 33 -0.60 -6.65 16.76
C PHE A 33 -0.41 -5.17 16.39
N ASP A 34 -0.12 -4.86 15.14
CA ASP A 34 0.13 -3.48 14.68
C ASP A 34 -1.09 -2.57 14.88
N SER A 35 -2.30 -3.10 14.60
CA SER A 35 -3.54 -2.37 14.82
C SER A 35 -3.79 -2.11 16.30
N ALA A 36 -3.64 -3.14 17.13
CA ALA A 36 -3.88 -3.05 18.56
C ALA A 36 -2.85 -2.15 19.25
N TYR A 37 -1.58 -2.22 18.82
CA TYR A 37 -0.51 -1.33 19.28
C TYR A 37 -0.80 0.13 18.88
N THR A 38 -1.19 0.37 17.63
CA THR A 38 -1.55 1.71 17.13
C THR A 38 -2.76 2.29 17.90
N TRP A 39 -3.78 1.46 18.17
CA TRP A 39 -4.95 1.90 18.92
C TRP A 39 -4.60 2.22 20.39
N TRP A 40 -3.77 1.40 21.03
CA TRP A 40 -3.29 1.69 22.38
C TRP A 40 -2.58 3.05 22.45
N GLN A 41 -1.73 3.37 21.48
CA GLN A 41 -1.08 4.68 21.37
C GLN A 41 -2.12 5.80 21.13
N ALA A 42 -3.13 5.56 20.33
CA ALA A 42 -4.20 6.53 20.09
C ALA A 42 -4.98 6.84 21.36
N ARG A 43 -5.17 5.87 22.27
CA ARG A 43 -5.87 6.02 23.54
C ARG A 43 -5.03 6.67 24.66
N GLY A 44 -3.80 7.03 24.41
CA GLY A 44 -2.93 7.71 25.37
C GLY A 44 -1.71 6.93 25.83
N GLY A 45 -1.44 5.77 25.22
CA GLY A 45 -0.17 5.06 25.38
C GLY A 45 0.99 5.88 24.79
N ALA A 46 2.21 5.56 25.23
CA ALA A 46 3.42 6.22 24.73
C ALA A 46 3.54 6.03 23.21
N THR A 47 3.58 7.11 22.48
CA THR A 47 3.60 7.10 21.02
C THR A 47 5.01 6.87 20.48
N THR A 48 5.11 6.09 19.40
CA THR A 48 6.37 5.83 18.70
C THR A 48 6.20 6.01 17.20
N ASP A 49 7.30 6.11 16.49
CA ASP A 49 7.34 6.14 15.03
C ASP A 49 7.75 4.80 14.39
N ILE A 50 7.56 3.68 15.09
CA ILE A 50 7.71 2.33 14.50
C ILE A 50 6.80 2.20 13.27
N ALA A 51 5.52 2.51 13.43
CA ALA A 51 4.63 2.84 12.31
C ALA A 51 4.49 4.36 12.23
N PRO A 52 4.28 4.95 11.03
CA PRO A 52 4.07 6.38 10.91
C PRO A 52 2.91 6.86 11.79
N PRO A 53 3.12 7.87 12.64
CA PRO A 53 2.16 8.25 13.67
C PRO A 53 0.89 8.95 13.13
N MET A 54 0.82 9.24 11.84
CA MET A 54 -0.37 9.84 11.22
C MET A 54 -1.63 9.03 11.51
N LEU A 55 -1.56 7.70 11.45
CA LEU A 55 -2.71 6.85 11.77
C LEU A 55 -3.07 6.94 13.26
N ILE A 56 -2.09 7.06 14.16
CA ILE A 56 -2.32 7.25 15.61
C ILE A 56 -3.18 8.51 15.84
N PHE A 57 -2.81 9.63 15.22
CA PHE A 57 -3.53 10.90 15.41
C PHE A 57 -4.92 10.89 14.78
N VAL A 58 -5.07 10.30 13.59
CA VAL A 58 -6.39 10.12 12.96
C VAL A 58 -7.27 9.21 13.83
N TRP A 59 -6.71 8.10 14.31
CA TRP A 59 -7.46 7.19 15.18
C TRP A 59 -7.86 7.84 16.49
N ARG A 60 -6.96 8.58 17.14
CA ARG A 60 -7.26 9.35 18.35
C ARG A 60 -8.44 10.31 18.17
N ALA A 61 -8.49 11.01 17.04
CA ALA A 61 -9.59 11.91 16.73
C ALA A 61 -10.92 11.18 16.51
N LEU A 62 -10.88 10.00 15.88
CA LEU A 62 -12.07 9.18 15.63
C LEU A 62 -12.50 8.41 16.88
N ASP A 63 -11.57 7.93 17.69
CA ASP A 63 -11.82 7.22 18.95
C ASP A 63 -12.53 8.11 19.98
N ALA A 64 -12.25 9.43 19.94
CA ALA A 64 -12.98 10.41 20.75
C ALA A 64 -14.48 10.55 20.37
N LEU A 65 -14.87 10.12 19.16
CA LEU A 65 -16.26 10.09 18.71
C LEU A 65 -16.93 8.74 18.99
N HIS A 66 -16.18 7.66 18.81
CA HIS A 66 -16.62 6.30 19.06
C HIS A 66 -15.43 5.39 19.29
N GLU A 67 -15.32 4.83 20.48
CA GLU A 67 -14.20 3.98 20.90
C GLU A 67 -14.10 2.73 20.02
N GLY A 68 -12.87 2.41 19.58
CA GLY A 68 -12.56 1.19 18.84
C GLY A 68 -12.13 1.40 17.39
N PRO A 69 -11.96 0.30 16.65
CA PRO A 69 -11.46 0.33 15.27
C PRO A 69 -12.50 0.79 14.23
N GLY A 70 -13.80 0.75 14.59
CA GLY A 70 -14.92 0.86 13.65
C GLY A 70 -14.88 2.12 12.77
N LEU A 71 -14.62 3.30 13.36
CA LEU A 71 -14.62 4.55 12.58
C LEU A 71 -13.42 4.66 11.64
N VAL A 72 -12.26 4.14 12.03
CA VAL A 72 -11.08 4.09 11.14
C VAL A 72 -11.34 3.12 9.98
N PHE A 73 -11.92 1.97 10.26
CA PHE A 73 -12.35 1.01 9.24
C PHE A 73 -13.34 1.64 8.25
N LEU A 74 -14.38 2.32 8.74
CA LEU A 74 -15.36 3.02 7.89
C LEU A 74 -14.72 4.14 7.06
N LEU A 75 -13.78 4.89 7.62
CA LEU A 75 -13.02 5.91 6.89
C LEU A 75 -12.29 5.31 5.69
N HIS A 76 -11.55 4.22 5.90
CA HIS A 76 -10.80 3.58 4.82
C HIS A 76 -11.74 2.96 3.78
N LEU A 77 -12.85 2.34 4.18
CA LEU A 77 -13.87 1.85 3.26
C LEU A 77 -14.52 2.97 2.44
N ALA A 78 -14.83 4.11 3.08
CA ALA A 78 -15.41 5.26 2.39
C ALA A 78 -14.45 5.84 1.35
N LEU A 79 -13.16 5.93 1.68
CA LEU A 79 -12.12 6.33 0.73
C LEU A 79 -12.00 5.32 -0.43
N PHE A 80 -12.01 4.03 -0.13
CA PHE A 80 -11.91 2.98 -1.16
C PHE A 80 -13.09 3.00 -2.12
N TRP A 81 -14.30 2.84 -1.61
CA TRP A 81 -15.51 2.73 -2.45
C TRP A 81 -15.88 4.06 -3.10
N GLY A 82 -15.68 5.17 -2.38
CA GLY A 82 -15.83 6.51 -2.96
C GLY A 82 -14.81 6.78 -4.06
N GLY A 83 -13.56 6.39 -3.84
CA GLY A 83 -12.50 6.46 -4.85
C GLY A 83 -12.81 5.63 -6.09
N LEU A 84 -13.27 4.39 -5.91
CA LEU A 84 -13.65 3.50 -7.01
C LEU A 84 -14.86 4.04 -7.79
N ALA A 85 -15.85 4.61 -7.10
CA ALA A 85 -17.00 5.25 -7.77
C ALA A 85 -16.58 6.48 -8.59
N LEU A 86 -15.69 7.32 -8.05
CA LEU A 86 -15.13 8.46 -8.77
C LEU A 86 -14.31 8.01 -9.97
N PHE A 87 -13.44 7.01 -9.80
CA PHE A 87 -12.58 6.47 -10.84
C PHE A 87 -13.38 5.89 -11.99
N SER A 88 -14.27 4.92 -11.70
CA SER A 88 -15.09 4.27 -12.70
C SER A 88 -16.06 5.25 -13.40
N GLY A 89 -16.64 6.18 -12.64
CA GLY A 89 -17.53 7.22 -13.15
C GLY A 89 -16.83 8.30 -13.98
N ALA A 90 -15.49 8.36 -14.01
CA ALA A 90 -14.75 9.26 -14.89
C ALA A 90 -14.76 8.76 -16.35
N PHE A 91 -14.88 7.45 -16.56
CA PHE A 91 -14.92 6.85 -17.89
C PHE A 91 -16.33 6.89 -18.48
N ARG A 92 -16.44 7.21 -19.76
CA ARG A 92 -17.71 7.19 -20.51
C ARG A 92 -17.97 5.78 -21.05
N ILE A 93 -18.21 4.82 -20.15
CA ILE A 93 -18.44 3.40 -20.47
C ILE A 93 -19.89 3.01 -20.20
N GLY A 94 -20.38 2.00 -20.94
CA GLY A 94 -21.72 1.46 -20.72
C GLY A 94 -21.83 0.73 -19.38
N ALA A 95 -23.06 0.55 -18.90
CA ALA A 95 -23.37 -0.01 -17.58
C ALA A 95 -22.67 -1.35 -17.30
N LEU A 96 -22.65 -2.29 -18.26
CA LEU A 96 -22.02 -3.59 -18.09
C LEU A 96 -20.49 -3.47 -17.88
N ARG A 97 -19.80 -2.66 -18.69
CA ARG A 97 -18.35 -2.45 -18.54
C ARG A 97 -18.03 -1.76 -17.22
N MET A 98 -18.86 -0.81 -16.81
CA MET A 98 -18.72 -0.13 -15.52
C MET A 98 -18.90 -1.11 -14.37
N PHE A 99 -19.94 -1.93 -14.39
CA PHE A 99 -20.16 -2.99 -13.41
C PHE A 99 -18.95 -3.94 -13.36
N THR A 100 -18.50 -4.44 -14.53
CA THR A 100 -17.33 -5.33 -14.62
C THR A 100 -16.07 -4.69 -14.03
N LEU A 101 -15.78 -3.42 -14.36
CA LEU A 101 -14.63 -2.70 -13.82
C LEU A 101 -14.71 -2.62 -12.28
N MET A 102 -15.87 -2.22 -11.75
CA MET A 102 -16.06 -2.06 -10.31
C MET A 102 -15.98 -3.40 -9.55
N ILE A 103 -16.49 -4.48 -10.14
CA ILE A 103 -16.40 -5.82 -9.51
C ILE A 103 -14.95 -6.32 -9.53
N ILE A 104 -14.26 -6.21 -10.67
CA ILE A 104 -12.86 -6.68 -10.79
C ILE A 104 -11.94 -5.92 -9.84
N VAL A 105 -12.07 -4.59 -9.76
CA VAL A 105 -11.22 -3.77 -8.88
C VAL A 105 -11.68 -3.86 -7.43
N GLY A 106 -13.00 -3.80 -7.19
CA GLY A 106 -13.59 -3.77 -5.86
C GLY A 106 -13.42 -5.07 -5.08
N PHE A 107 -13.43 -6.21 -5.78
CA PHE A 107 -13.35 -7.53 -5.17
C PHE A 107 -12.14 -8.34 -5.64
N ALA A 108 -11.08 -7.67 -6.11
CA ALA A 108 -9.79 -8.33 -6.35
C ALA A 108 -9.34 -9.06 -5.06
N PRO A 109 -9.07 -10.38 -5.08
CA PRO A 109 -8.98 -11.18 -3.86
C PRO A 109 -7.98 -10.66 -2.82
N VAL A 110 -6.74 -10.36 -3.20
CA VAL A 110 -5.72 -9.86 -2.28
C VAL A 110 -6.11 -8.52 -1.67
N PRO A 111 -6.39 -7.44 -2.44
CA PRO A 111 -6.81 -6.17 -1.85
C PRO A 111 -8.13 -6.26 -1.06
N TRP A 112 -9.03 -7.16 -1.44
CA TRP A 112 -10.30 -7.34 -0.74
C TRP A 112 -10.12 -7.94 0.65
N LEU A 113 -9.35 -9.01 0.79
CA LEU A 113 -9.05 -9.63 2.09
C LEU A 113 -8.26 -8.67 2.99
N LEU A 114 -7.26 -7.97 2.43
CA LEU A 114 -6.48 -6.99 3.19
C LEU A 114 -7.35 -5.84 3.71
N ARG A 115 -8.33 -5.40 2.95
CA ARG A 115 -9.21 -4.28 3.29
C ARG A 115 -10.07 -4.53 4.54
N GLY A 116 -10.23 -5.78 4.94
CA GLY A 116 -10.86 -6.13 6.22
C GLY A 116 -10.06 -5.66 7.44
N HIS A 117 -8.78 -5.34 7.31
CA HIS A 117 -7.89 -4.99 8.42
C HIS A 117 -7.78 -3.47 8.62
N VAL A 118 -7.48 -3.08 9.87
CA VAL A 118 -7.19 -1.69 10.24
C VAL A 118 -5.67 -1.48 10.21
N TRP A 119 -5.10 -1.42 9.01
CA TRP A 119 -3.67 -1.26 8.78
C TRP A 119 -3.31 0.02 8.03
N THR A 120 -2.09 0.48 8.20
CA THR A 120 -1.52 1.59 7.41
C THR A 120 -1.48 1.27 5.92
N ASP A 121 -1.35 -0.01 5.56
CA ASP A 121 -1.42 -0.50 4.18
C ASP A 121 -2.79 -0.28 3.56
N VAL A 122 -3.85 -0.52 4.32
CA VAL A 122 -5.24 -0.29 3.92
C VAL A 122 -5.54 1.20 3.81
N ALA A 123 -5.01 1.99 4.74
CA ALA A 123 -5.08 3.45 4.67
C ALA A 123 -4.44 3.98 3.38
N LEU A 124 -3.24 3.49 3.03
CA LEU A 124 -2.53 3.88 1.81
C LEU A 124 -3.31 3.52 0.55
N LEU A 125 -3.70 2.23 0.40
CA LEU A 125 -4.38 1.78 -0.81
C LEU A 125 -5.74 2.46 -1.03
N SER A 126 -6.50 2.66 0.03
CA SER A 126 -7.80 3.34 -0.02
C SER A 126 -7.66 4.82 -0.39
N SER A 127 -6.68 5.50 0.20
CA SER A 127 -6.38 6.91 -0.07
C SER A 127 -5.90 7.13 -1.50
N LEU A 128 -4.97 6.31 -1.99
CA LEU A 128 -4.46 6.44 -3.35
C LEU A 128 -5.52 6.12 -4.41
N LEU A 129 -6.42 5.17 -4.16
CA LEU A 129 -7.56 4.92 -5.04
C LEU A 129 -8.53 6.11 -5.06
N PHE A 130 -8.79 6.74 -3.90
CA PHE A 130 -9.60 7.96 -3.84
C PHE A 130 -8.97 9.09 -4.64
N VAL A 131 -7.67 9.32 -4.46
CA VAL A 131 -6.93 10.33 -5.21
C VAL A 131 -6.97 10.04 -6.71
N ALA A 132 -6.70 8.80 -7.13
CA ALA A 132 -6.82 8.39 -8.53
C ALA A 132 -8.20 8.71 -9.12
N GLY A 133 -9.26 8.39 -8.35
CA GLY A 133 -10.64 8.68 -8.74
C GLY A 133 -10.93 10.19 -8.85
N ALA A 134 -10.50 10.97 -7.88
CA ALA A 134 -10.68 12.41 -7.88
C ALA A 134 -9.94 13.09 -9.05
N LEU A 135 -8.68 12.70 -9.30
CA LEU A 135 -7.89 13.20 -10.42
C LEU A 135 -8.48 12.78 -11.78
N ALA A 136 -8.94 11.52 -11.90
CA ALA A 136 -9.61 11.04 -13.12
C ALA A 136 -10.88 11.84 -13.41
N ARG A 137 -11.66 12.20 -12.37
CA ARG A 137 -12.86 13.05 -12.54
C ARG A 137 -12.53 14.43 -13.06
N VAL A 138 -11.46 15.07 -12.55
CA VAL A 138 -11.01 16.38 -13.06
C VAL A 138 -10.48 16.27 -14.48
N HIS A 139 -9.69 15.23 -14.77
CA HIS A 139 -9.17 14.97 -16.11
C HIS A 139 -10.31 14.76 -17.14
N ALA A 140 -11.40 14.14 -16.73
CA ALA A 140 -12.61 13.96 -17.57
C ALA A 140 -13.46 15.23 -17.74
N GLY A 141 -12.99 16.40 -17.31
CA GLY A 141 -13.71 17.68 -17.36
C GLY A 141 -14.66 17.89 -16.19
N GLY A 142 -14.50 17.16 -15.09
CA GLY A 142 -15.25 17.36 -13.85
C GLY A 142 -14.81 18.61 -13.06
N ARG A 143 -15.54 18.89 -11.98
CA ARG A 143 -15.28 20.07 -11.14
C ARG A 143 -13.88 20.04 -10.53
N ARG A 144 -13.12 21.12 -10.64
CA ARG A 144 -11.78 21.29 -10.02
C ARG A 144 -11.79 21.21 -8.48
N LEU A 145 -12.98 21.32 -7.87
CA LEU A 145 -13.16 21.12 -6.42
C LEU A 145 -12.61 19.75 -5.95
N TRP A 146 -12.59 18.74 -6.84
CA TRP A 146 -11.99 17.44 -6.54
C TRP A 146 -10.48 17.49 -6.28
N LEU A 147 -9.75 18.49 -6.82
CA LEU A 147 -8.34 18.71 -6.47
C LEU A 147 -8.19 19.13 -5.01
N ILE A 148 -9.10 20.00 -4.51
CA ILE A 148 -9.10 20.44 -3.11
C ILE A 148 -9.36 19.24 -2.19
N GLY A 149 -10.31 18.38 -2.54
CA GLY A 149 -10.58 17.16 -1.76
C GLY A 149 -9.47 16.10 -1.85
N ALA A 150 -8.80 16.00 -3.01
CA ALA A 150 -7.70 15.06 -3.19
C ALA A 150 -6.43 15.43 -2.40
N LEU A 151 -6.18 16.73 -2.18
CA LEU A 151 -4.95 17.22 -1.55
C LEU A 151 -4.74 16.68 -0.12
N PRO A 152 -5.69 16.82 0.83
CA PRO A 152 -5.52 16.26 2.18
C PRO A 152 -5.44 14.72 2.19
N VAL A 153 -6.15 14.04 1.27
CA VAL A 153 -6.08 12.59 1.17
C VAL A 153 -4.73 12.13 0.61
N LEU A 154 -4.16 12.89 -0.35
CA LEU A 154 -2.82 12.61 -0.88
C LEU A 154 -1.74 12.85 0.19
N PHE A 155 -1.89 13.89 1.02
CA PHE A 155 -1.04 14.10 2.19
C PHE A 155 -1.17 12.94 3.18
N TYR A 156 -2.39 12.54 3.54
CA TYR A 156 -2.63 11.39 4.42
C TYR A 156 -1.95 10.12 3.86
N ALA A 157 -2.11 9.83 2.57
CA ALA A 157 -1.44 8.72 1.91
C ALA A 157 0.09 8.80 2.05
N SER A 158 0.68 10.00 1.93
CA SER A 158 2.14 10.18 2.06
C SER A 158 2.65 10.01 3.49
N ALA A 159 1.82 10.31 4.49
CA ALA A 159 2.20 10.34 5.89
C ALA A 159 1.83 9.06 6.67
N VAL A 160 1.03 8.16 6.10
CA VAL A 160 0.57 6.93 6.77
C VAL A 160 1.56 5.77 6.65
N ARG A 161 2.61 5.89 5.79
CA ARG A 161 3.70 4.91 5.67
C ARG A 161 5.03 5.59 5.39
N HIS A 162 6.11 5.07 5.98
CA HIS A 162 7.48 5.61 5.78
C HIS A 162 7.94 5.59 4.32
N ASN A 163 7.51 4.60 3.57
CA ASN A 163 7.88 4.37 2.16
C ASN A 163 6.78 4.78 1.16
N ALA A 164 5.81 5.64 1.56
CA ALA A 164 4.70 6.01 0.70
C ALA A 164 5.04 7.04 -0.38
N LEU A 165 6.07 7.87 -0.17
CA LEU A 165 6.38 8.99 -1.06
C LEU A 165 6.62 8.56 -2.53
N PRO A 166 7.32 7.44 -2.82
CA PRO A 166 7.43 6.92 -4.20
C PRO A 166 6.06 6.59 -4.83
N ALA A 167 5.11 6.05 -4.04
CA ALA A 167 3.76 5.77 -4.53
C ALA A 167 2.96 7.05 -4.83
N VAL A 168 3.18 8.10 -4.05
CA VAL A 168 2.50 9.40 -4.16
C VAL A 168 2.99 10.21 -5.36
N LEU A 169 4.25 10.07 -5.75
CA LEU A 169 4.90 10.88 -6.77
C LEU A 169 4.15 10.94 -8.11
N PRO A 170 3.68 9.84 -8.73
CA PRO A 170 2.93 9.88 -9.98
C PRO A 170 1.61 10.67 -9.86
N PHE A 171 0.96 10.57 -8.71
CA PHE A 171 -0.27 11.34 -8.43
C PHE A 171 0.02 12.82 -8.18
N ALA A 172 1.14 13.15 -7.55
CA ALA A 172 1.58 14.54 -7.39
C ALA A 172 1.87 15.19 -8.74
N ILE A 173 2.51 14.47 -9.67
CA ILE A 173 2.70 14.91 -11.06
C ILE A 173 1.35 15.11 -11.77
N TRP A 174 0.45 14.15 -11.67
CA TRP A 174 -0.89 14.24 -12.28
C TRP A 174 -1.70 15.39 -11.69
N PHE A 175 -1.67 15.58 -10.38
CA PHE A 175 -2.29 16.71 -9.68
C PHE A 175 -1.73 18.04 -10.19
N ALA A 176 -0.40 18.21 -10.21
CA ALA A 176 0.26 19.44 -10.66
C ALA A 176 -0.07 19.76 -12.12
N TRP A 177 -0.12 18.76 -13.00
CA TRP A 177 -0.53 18.93 -14.37
C TRP A 177 -1.99 19.41 -14.50
N LEU A 178 -2.92 18.81 -13.76
CA LEU A 178 -4.32 19.20 -13.74
C LEU A 178 -4.51 20.63 -13.16
N ALA A 179 -3.73 20.98 -12.15
CA ALA A 179 -3.75 22.32 -11.57
C ALA A 179 -3.22 23.40 -12.55
N ASP A 180 -2.25 23.07 -13.43
CA ASP A 180 -1.73 23.96 -14.48
C ASP A 180 -2.66 24.11 -15.70
N GLY A 181 -3.77 23.34 -15.76
CA GLY A 181 -4.77 23.41 -16.83
C GLY A 181 -5.11 22.07 -17.46
N GLY A 182 -4.33 21.01 -17.19
CA GLY A 182 -4.62 19.65 -17.67
C GLY A 182 -4.73 19.55 -19.20
N PRO A 183 -5.74 18.80 -19.70
CA PRO A 183 -5.90 18.58 -21.14
C PRO A 183 -6.28 19.85 -21.92
N GLU A 184 -6.74 20.90 -21.25
CA GLU A 184 -7.19 22.15 -21.89
C GLU A 184 -6.02 23.08 -22.26
N ARG A 185 -4.79 22.76 -21.83
CA ARG A 185 -3.62 23.62 -22.00
C ARG A 185 -2.38 22.82 -22.38
N ALA A 186 -1.54 23.40 -23.23
CA ALA A 186 -0.21 22.82 -23.48
C ALA A 186 0.60 22.75 -22.18
N PRO A 187 1.21 21.59 -21.85
CA PRO A 187 1.85 21.38 -20.57
C PRO A 187 3.11 22.26 -20.42
N ARG A 188 3.16 23.01 -19.34
CA ARG A 188 4.33 23.82 -18.96
C ARG A 188 5.26 22.97 -18.08
N ARG A 189 6.09 22.13 -18.69
CA ARG A 189 6.89 21.10 -18.02
C ARG A 189 7.64 21.61 -16.78
N ALA A 190 8.29 22.77 -16.87
CA ALA A 190 9.01 23.37 -15.74
C ALA A 190 8.09 23.75 -14.58
N ARG A 191 6.88 24.27 -14.87
CA ARG A 191 5.88 24.60 -13.80
C ARG A 191 5.35 23.33 -13.15
N ILE A 192 5.03 22.32 -13.94
CA ILE A 192 4.53 21.02 -13.41
C ILE A 192 5.61 20.39 -12.53
N ALA A 193 6.86 20.36 -12.99
CA ALA A 193 7.98 19.84 -12.20
C ALA A 193 8.18 20.63 -10.90
N GLY A 194 8.22 21.97 -10.98
CA GLY A 194 8.33 22.82 -9.80
C GLY A 194 7.18 22.65 -8.81
N ALA A 195 5.93 22.57 -9.28
CA ALA A 195 4.76 22.34 -8.43
C ALA A 195 4.80 20.93 -7.80
N THR A 196 5.24 19.91 -8.55
CA THR A 196 5.40 18.54 -8.01
C THR A 196 6.45 18.49 -6.91
N ILE A 197 7.63 19.10 -7.15
CA ILE A 197 8.71 19.16 -6.15
C ILE A 197 8.23 19.91 -4.90
N ALA A 198 7.58 21.07 -5.08
CA ALA A 198 7.04 21.84 -3.96
C ALA A 198 6.00 21.02 -3.15
N LEU A 199 5.09 20.31 -3.84
CA LEU A 199 4.08 19.48 -3.19
C LEU A 199 4.72 18.32 -2.40
N CYS A 200 5.68 17.62 -3.00
CA CYS A 200 6.41 16.55 -2.31
C CYS A 200 7.23 17.09 -1.13
N ALA A 201 7.84 18.28 -1.26
CA ALA A 201 8.57 18.91 -0.16
C ALA A 201 7.64 19.30 1.00
N VAL A 202 6.46 19.87 0.70
CA VAL A 202 5.43 20.16 1.70
C VAL A 202 4.95 18.89 2.41
N PHE A 203 4.72 17.82 1.67
CA PHE A 203 4.32 16.53 2.25
C PHE A 203 5.42 15.92 3.12
N ALA A 204 6.66 15.94 2.65
CA ALA A 204 7.80 15.46 3.44
C ALA A 204 7.97 16.29 4.73
N ALA A 205 7.88 17.61 4.65
CA ALA A 205 7.96 18.48 5.82
C ALA A 205 6.79 18.24 6.79
N GLY A 206 5.56 18.14 6.27
CA GLY A 206 4.38 17.83 7.08
C GLY A 206 4.49 16.47 7.77
N THR A 207 4.95 15.44 7.06
CA THR A 207 5.21 14.11 7.63
C THR A 207 6.30 14.17 8.71
N ALA A 208 7.38 14.92 8.48
CA ALA A 208 8.44 15.12 9.47
C ALA A 208 7.91 15.82 10.74
N ILE A 209 7.04 16.82 10.59
CA ILE A 209 6.38 17.48 11.72
C ILE A 209 5.51 16.51 12.51
N VAL A 210 4.72 15.66 11.83
CA VAL A 210 3.89 14.64 12.47
C VAL A 210 4.76 13.63 13.20
N ASN A 211 5.82 13.12 12.56
CA ASN A 211 6.76 12.18 13.18
C ASN A 211 7.55 12.80 14.35
N ALA A 212 7.68 14.14 14.39
CA ALA A 212 8.36 14.81 15.50
C ALA A 212 7.53 14.86 16.79
N GLN A 213 6.24 14.53 16.75
CA GLN A 213 5.31 14.63 17.88
C GLN A 213 5.20 13.33 18.71
N VAL A 214 5.98 12.30 18.39
CA VAL A 214 5.98 11.05 19.17
C VAL A 214 6.84 11.19 20.43
N ASP A 215 6.48 10.43 21.47
CA ASP A 215 7.19 10.40 22.74
C ASP A 215 8.56 9.72 22.60
N ARG A 216 8.66 8.70 21.74
CA ARG A 216 9.90 7.95 21.49
C ARG A 216 10.12 7.74 19.99
N ARG A 217 11.29 8.11 19.51
CA ARG A 217 11.74 7.81 18.14
C ARG A 217 12.50 6.50 18.10
N VAL A 218 12.15 5.64 17.17
CA VAL A 218 12.77 4.34 16.97
C VAL A 218 13.60 4.37 15.69
N THR A 219 14.83 3.91 15.79
CA THR A 219 15.70 3.76 14.62
C THR A 219 15.42 2.42 13.97
N LEU A 220 14.79 2.40 12.80
CA LEU A 220 14.29 1.16 12.16
C LEU A 220 15.35 0.37 11.38
N TRP A 221 16.37 1.04 10.80
CA TRP A 221 17.38 0.36 9.99
C TRP A 221 18.18 -0.75 10.71
N PRO A 222 18.37 -0.74 12.07
CA PRO A 222 19.00 -1.85 12.77
C PRO A 222 18.31 -3.19 12.56
N ALA A 223 16.98 -3.20 12.40
CA ALA A 223 16.24 -4.43 12.13
C ALA A 223 16.64 -5.06 10.79
N THR A 224 16.78 -4.23 9.74
CA THR A 224 17.26 -4.70 8.43
C THR A 224 18.71 -5.18 8.52
N ALA A 225 19.58 -4.40 9.16
CA ALA A 225 20.99 -4.78 9.33
C ALA A 225 21.16 -6.08 10.10
N GLU A 226 20.40 -6.28 11.17
CA GLU A 226 20.41 -7.50 11.97
C GLU A 226 19.97 -8.71 11.16
N TRP A 227 18.90 -8.57 10.39
CA TRP A 227 18.39 -9.67 9.57
C TRP A 227 19.34 -10.04 8.42
N ASP A 228 19.94 -9.05 7.77
CA ASP A 228 20.98 -9.26 6.75
C ASP A 228 22.21 -9.94 7.33
N LEU A 229 22.71 -9.44 8.46
CA LEU A 229 23.86 -10.02 9.16
C LEU A 229 23.59 -11.46 9.59
N ALA A 230 22.39 -11.78 10.08
CA ALA A 230 21.97 -13.13 10.40
C ALA A 230 22.02 -14.05 9.18
N ALA A 231 21.44 -13.61 8.05
CA ALA A 231 21.44 -14.35 6.80
C ALA A 231 22.87 -14.61 6.27
N ILE A 232 23.72 -13.58 6.31
CA ILE A 232 25.12 -13.69 5.88
C ILE A 232 25.92 -14.59 6.83
N SER A 233 25.70 -14.48 8.16
CA SER A 233 26.32 -15.36 9.17
C SER A 233 26.01 -16.82 8.92
N ILE A 234 24.76 -17.14 8.63
CA ILE A 234 24.34 -18.52 8.32
C ILE A 234 25.01 -19.02 7.04
N ALA A 235 25.10 -18.17 6.02
CA ALA A 235 25.68 -18.54 4.73
C ALA A 235 27.21 -18.70 4.76
N SER A 236 27.91 -17.90 5.58
CA SER A 236 29.37 -17.96 5.76
C SER A 236 29.82 -19.00 6.81
N GLY A 237 28.94 -19.36 7.75
CA GLY A 237 29.27 -20.18 8.90
C GLY A 237 29.98 -19.42 10.04
N GLU A 238 30.06 -18.08 9.93
CA GLU A 238 30.70 -17.19 10.90
C GLU A 238 29.68 -16.25 11.54
N MET A 239 29.75 -16.03 12.88
CA MET A 239 28.87 -15.08 13.55
C MET A 239 29.34 -13.64 13.28
N LEU A 240 28.61 -12.93 12.42
CA LEU A 240 28.95 -11.55 12.01
C LEU A 240 28.13 -10.49 12.78
N LEU A 241 27.15 -10.92 13.54
CA LEU A 241 26.37 -10.03 14.41
C LEU A 241 27.26 -9.51 15.55
N PRO A 242 27.26 -8.18 15.83
CA PRO A 242 27.99 -7.62 16.95
C PRO A 242 27.53 -8.24 18.28
N PRO A 243 28.44 -8.42 19.28
CA PRO A 243 28.12 -9.09 20.56
C PRO A 243 26.97 -8.47 21.34
N PHE A 244 26.69 -7.17 21.16
CA PHE A 244 25.56 -6.52 21.84
C PHE A 244 24.19 -6.78 21.17
N MET A 245 24.16 -7.44 20.00
CA MET A 245 22.94 -7.83 19.30
C MET A 245 22.49 -9.24 19.70
N ILE A 246 23.37 -10.05 20.28
CA ILE A 246 23.13 -11.46 20.57
C ILE A 246 23.32 -11.75 22.07
N GLY A 247 22.55 -12.70 22.57
CA GLY A 247 22.75 -13.21 23.92
C GLY A 247 23.99 -14.12 24.03
N PRO A 248 24.60 -14.21 25.25
CA PRO A 248 25.78 -15.01 25.45
C PRO A 248 25.54 -16.48 25.11
N GLY A 249 26.32 -17.03 24.18
CA GLY A 249 26.23 -18.44 23.78
C GLY A 249 25.43 -18.70 22.51
N LEU A 250 24.76 -17.69 21.93
CA LEU A 250 24.11 -17.85 20.63
C LEU A 250 25.14 -18.17 19.55
N ASP A 251 24.96 -19.29 18.87
CA ASP A 251 25.82 -19.74 17.77
C ASP A 251 25.07 -19.76 16.42
N VAL A 252 25.82 -19.97 15.34
CA VAL A 252 25.26 -19.98 13.97
C VAL A 252 24.25 -21.12 13.76
N PRO A 253 24.44 -22.35 14.26
CA PRO A 253 23.43 -23.41 14.17
C PRO A 253 22.11 -23.04 14.84
N GLU A 254 22.11 -22.45 16.02
CA GLU A 254 20.90 -22.00 16.71
C GLU A 254 20.21 -20.86 15.94
N LEU A 255 21.01 -19.88 15.47
CA LEU A 255 20.50 -18.79 14.65
C LEU A 255 19.83 -19.33 13.37
N ALA A 256 20.46 -20.30 12.69
CA ALA A 256 19.90 -20.92 11.48
C ALA A 256 18.59 -21.66 11.73
N ALA A 257 18.44 -22.30 12.88
CA ALA A 257 17.20 -22.99 13.26
C ALA A 257 16.02 -22.01 13.43
N ALA A 258 16.28 -20.82 13.98
CA ALA A 258 15.28 -19.78 14.20
C ALA A 258 15.06 -18.86 12.99
N PHE A 259 16.06 -18.69 12.13
CA PHE A 259 16.01 -17.78 10.98
C PHE A 259 14.96 -18.16 9.96
N ARG A 260 14.32 -17.15 9.36
CA ARG A 260 13.41 -17.30 8.21
C ARG A 260 13.65 -16.17 7.21
N ASP A 261 13.76 -16.52 5.92
CA ASP A 261 13.94 -15.52 4.84
C ASP A 261 12.73 -14.60 4.63
N TRP A 262 11.60 -14.90 5.21
CA TRP A 262 10.37 -14.15 5.03
C TRP A 262 9.99 -13.27 6.24
N SER A 263 10.62 -13.45 7.40
CA SER A 263 10.32 -12.66 8.61
C SER A 263 11.50 -12.64 9.58
N ILE A 264 11.75 -11.48 10.14
CA ILE A 264 12.72 -11.28 11.22
C ILE A 264 12.22 -11.84 12.57
N THR A 265 10.90 -11.81 12.79
CA THR A 265 10.27 -12.13 14.07
C THR A 265 10.67 -13.50 14.64
N PRO A 266 10.71 -14.60 13.86
CA PRO A 266 11.10 -15.90 14.42
C PRO A 266 12.49 -15.93 15.04
N MET A 267 13.48 -15.24 14.47
CA MET A 267 14.82 -15.22 15.07
C MET A 267 14.88 -14.38 16.35
N LEU A 268 14.08 -13.33 16.46
CA LEU A 268 13.99 -12.51 17.67
C LEU A 268 13.30 -13.26 18.83
N GLN A 269 12.36 -14.15 18.53
CA GLN A 269 11.50 -14.81 19.53
C GLN A 269 11.91 -16.24 19.87
N ASN A 270 12.55 -16.98 18.95
CA ASN A 270 12.75 -18.41 19.06
C ASN A 270 14.20 -18.82 19.32
N THR A 271 15.15 -17.88 19.46
CA THR A 271 16.50 -18.18 19.91
C THR A 271 16.51 -18.41 21.42
N GLN A 272 17.16 -19.47 21.88
CA GLN A 272 17.22 -19.83 23.31
C GLN A 272 18.08 -18.83 24.10
N HIS A 273 19.18 -18.36 23.49
CA HIS A 273 20.09 -17.39 24.11
C HIS A 273 19.62 -15.95 23.92
N GLY A 274 18.56 -15.72 23.11
CA GLY A 274 17.97 -14.42 22.88
C GLY A 274 18.75 -13.56 21.89
N MET A 275 18.02 -12.62 21.29
CA MET A 275 18.54 -11.57 20.43
C MET A 275 17.97 -10.23 20.89
N ARG A 276 18.69 -9.15 20.62
CA ARG A 276 18.22 -7.80 20.92
C ARG A 276 17.09 -7.44 19.96
N ASP A 277 15.97 -6.96 20.52
CA ASP A 277 14.83 -6.52 19.70
C ASP A 277 15.03 -5.05 19.25
N PRO A 278 15.33 -4.79 17.95
CA PRO A 278 15.61 -3.45 17.47
C PRO A 278 14.38 -2.53 17.46
N PHE A 279 13.18 -3.06 17.65
CA PHE A 279 11.95 -2.27 17.74
C PHE A 279 11.67 -1.82 19.19
N MET A 280 12.10 -2.61 20.17
CA MET A 280 11.78 -2.39 21.58
C MET A 280 12.91 -1.77 22.37
N GLU A 281 14.15 -1.90 21.92
CA GLU A 281 15.34 -1.44 22.64
C GLU A 281 16.03 -0.27 21.94
N ASP A 282 16.54 0.68 22.74
CA ASP A 282 17.27 1.84 22.23
C ASP A 282 18.76 1.50 22.03
N PHE A 283 19.36 2.08 20.99
CA PHE A 283 20.76 1.94 20.67
C PHE A 283 21.54 3.21 21.01
N THR A 284 22.72 3.06 21.57
CA THR A 284 23.66 4.17 21.69
C THR A 284 24.25 4.55 20.32
N PRO A 285 24.71 5.80 20.12
CA PRO A 285 25.38 6.19 18.88
C PRO A 285 26.57 5.29 18.52
N GLN A 286 27.31 4.81 19.52
CA GLN A 286 28.44 3.89 19.33
C GLN A 286 27.96 2.53 18.80
N GLN A 287 26.88 1.97 19.37
CA GLN A 287 26.30 0.71 18.92
C GLN A 287 25.78 0.82 17.47
N LEU A 288 25.12 1.93 17.14
CA LEU A 288 24.67 2.19 15.76
C LEU A 288 25.85 2.28 14.79
N ALA A 289 26.96 2.94 15.17
CA ALA A 289 28.14 3.02 14.33
C ALA A 289 28.77 1.64 14.10
N THR A 290 28.93 0.84 15.17
CA THR A 290 29.47 -0.52 15.10
C THR A 290 28.58 -1.44 14.26
N LEU A 291 27.27 -1.41 14.46
CA LEU A 291 26.33 -2.22 13.67
C LEU A 291 26.38 -1.84 12.17
N ARG A 292 26.46 -0.54 11.88
CA ARG A 292 26.58 -0.07 10.50
C ARG A 292 27.86 -0.56 9.84
N SER A 293 29.00 -0.45 10.50
CA SER A 293 30.26 -0.96 9.98
C SER A 293 30.18 -2.46 9.71
N ALA A 294 29.77 -3.25 10.72
CA ALA A 294 29.62 -4.70 10.58
C ALA A 294 28.71 -5.08 9.41
N TRP A 295 27.60 -4.35 9.21
CA TRP A 295 26.66 -4.60 8.14
C TRP A 295 27.25 -4.34 6.76
N PHE A 296 27.92 -3.18 6.54
CA PHE A 296 28.52 -2.87 5.26
C PHE A 296 29.76 -3.75 4.98
N ASP A 297 30.57 -4.06 5.98
CA ASP A 297 31.72 -4.96 5.85
C ASP A 297 31.25 -6.36 5.45
N ALA A 298 30.21 -6.91 6.10
CA ALA A 298 29.62 -8.21 5.78
C ALA A 298 29.07 -8.26 4.35
N ILE A 299 28.38 -7.19 3.89
CA ILE A 299 27.88 -7.12 2.50
C ILE A 299 29.04 -7.09 1.51
N ALA A 300 30.11 -6.32 1.80
CA ALA A 300 31.27 -6.20 0.93
C ALA A 300 32.04 -7.54 0.82
N ASP A 301 32.18 -8.27 1.95
CA ASP A 301 32.91 -9.52 2.00
C ASP A 301 32.10 -10.72 1.47
N HIS A 302 30.74 -10.66 1.61
CA HIS A 302 29.84 -11.74 1.22
C HIS A 302 28.66 -11.29 0.35
N PRO A 303 28.90 -10.57 -0.78
CA PRO A 303 27.81 -9.98 -1.59
C PRO A 303 26.88 -11.03 -2.18
N GLY A 304 27.37 -12.24 -2.46
CA GLY A 304 26.57 -13.36 -2.95
C GLY A 304 25.54 -13.87 -1.92
N ALA A 305 25.94 -13.93 -0.65
CA ALA A 305 25.03 -14.33 0.44
C ALA A 305 23.93 -13.30 0.66
N TRP A 306 24.28 -12.02 0.66
CA TRP A 306 23.33 -10.91 0.75
C TRP A 306 22.33 -10.92 -0.40
N LEU A 307 22.77 -11.02 -1.65
CA LEU A 307 21.91 -11.10 -2.83
C LEU A 307 20.99 -12.33 -2.78
N ALA A 308 21.51 -13.49 -2.34
CA ALA A 308 20.72 -14.70 -2.23
C ALA A 308 19.62 -14.57 -1.17
N HIS A 309 19.89 -13.92 -0.03
CA HIS A 309 18.88 -13.60 0.99
C HIS A 309 17.77 -12.73 0.42
N HIS A 310 18.11 -11.59 -0.17
CA HIS A 310 17.11 -10.68 -0.74
C HIS A 310 16.34 -11.28 -1.93
N TRP A 311 16.97 -12.16 -2.70
CA TRP A 311 16.26 -12.92 -3.73
C TRP A 311 15.20 -13.86 -3.15
N ARG A 312 15.54 -14.61 -2.07
CA ARG A 312 14.56 -15.47 -1.39
C ARG A 312 13.44 -14.65 -0.75
N GLN A 313 13.79 -13.53 -0.10
CA GLN A 313 12.83 -12.58 0.45
C GLN A 313 11.89 -12.03 -0.62
N ALA A 314 12.40 -11.55 -1.75
CA ALA A 314 11.60 -11.02 -2.84
C ALA A 314 10.67 -12.10 -3.43
N ARG A 315 11.17 -13.33 -3.62
CA ARG A 315 10.33 -14.47 -4.05
C ARG A 315 9.20 -14.75 -3.05
N ALA A 316 9.53 -14.77 -1.76
CA ALA A 316 8.54 -14.96 -0.71
C ALA A 316 7.49 -13.84 -0.71
N LEU A 317 7.91 -12.57 -0.78
CA LEU A 317 7.01 -11.41 -0.87
C LEU A 317 6.05 -11.51 -2.07
N LEU A 318 6.56 -11.92 -3.22
CA LEU A 318 5.77 -12.09 -4.44
C LEU A 318 4.86 -13.33 -4.41
N GLY A 319 5.03 -14.23 -3.44
CA GLY A 319 4.32 -15.51 -3.40
C GLY A 319 4.86 -16.53 -4.40
N VAL A 320 6.14 -16.42 -4.79
CA VAL A 320 6.87 -17.36 -5.64
C VAL A 320 7.87 -18.11 -4.77
N HIS A 321 7.42 -19.14 -4.07
CA HIS A 321 8.23 -19.94 -3.14
C HIS A 321 7.75 -21.38 -3.10
N ASP A 322 8.60 -22.26 -2.59
CA ASP A 322 8.32 -23.71 -2.49
C ASP A 322 7.71 -24.08 -1.12
N GLU A 323 7.74 -23.14 -0.15
CA GLU A 323 7.22 -23.34 1.19
C GLU A 323 5.77 -22.85 1.31
N THR A 324 5.06 -23.33 2.34
CA THR A 324 3.73 -22.88 2.65
C THR A 324 3.78 -21.39 3.07
N TRP A 325 3.08 -20.54 2.35
CA TRP A 325 2.96 -19.13 2.71
C TRP A 325 2.38 -18.96 4.11
N PRO A 326 2.90 -18.05 4.94
CA PRO A 326 2.32 -17.75 6.24
C PRO A 326 0.89 -17.21 6.09
N ARG A 327 -0.08 -18.09 6.26
CA ARG A 327 -1.51 -17.83 6.00
C ARG A 327 -2.05 -16.73 6.92
N GLU A 328 -1.51 -16.64 8.11
CA GLU A 328 -1.84 -15.66 9.13
C GLU A 328 -1.62 -14.20 8.71
N LEU A 329 -0.77 -13.96 7.70
CA LEU A 329 -0.52 -12.60 7.18
C LEU A 329 -1.63 -12.06 6.28
N ILE A 330 -2.52 -12.94 5.79
CA ILE A 330 -3.59 -12.56 4.88
C ILE A 330 -4.92 -12.44 5.62
N TYR A 331 -5.18 -13.35 6.54
CA TYR A 331 -6.47 -13.51 7.21
C TYR A 331 -6.25 -13.89 8.68
N VAL A 332 -5.84 -12.94 9.45
CA VAL A 332 -5.79 -13.10 10.90
C VAL A 332 -7.22 -13.04 11.42
N ASP A 333 -7.76 -14.19 11.82
CA ASP A 333 -9.10 -14.31 12.43
C ASP A 333 -9.07 -14.03 13.92
N ASP A 334 -7.88 -13.94 14.51
CA ASP A 334 -7.70 -13.73 15.93
C ASP A 334 -7.62 -12.24 16.27
N GLU A 335 -8.43 -11.81 17.23
CA GLU A 335 -8.31 -10.50 17.83
C GLU A 335 -6.99 -10.45 18.60
N PHE A 336 -6.14 -9.50 18.24
CA PHE A 336 -4.96 -9.21 19.02
C PHE A 336 -5.28 -8.10 20.02
N GLN A 337 -5.28 -8.44 21.32
CA GLN A 337 -5.41 -7.47 22.40
C GLN A 337 -4.02 -7.03 22.84
N TYR A 338 -3.76 -5.73 22.82
CA TYR A 338 -2.52 -5.15 23.33
C TYR A 338 -2.78 -4.39 24.61
N ARG A 339 -2.08 -4.78 25.69
CA ARG A 339 -2.17 -4.17 27.04
C ARG A 339 -3.63 -3.99 27.50
N ASP A 340 -4.01 -2.77 27.85
CA ASP A 340 -5.31 -2.37 28.41
C ASP A 340 -6.33 -1.91 27.36
N ASN A 341 -6.12 -2.26 26.10
CA ASN A 341 -7.15 -2.02 25.09
C ASN A 341 -8.47 -2.75 25.48
N PRO A 342 -9.62 -2.10 25.33
CA PRO A 342 -10.89 -2.77 25.46
C PRO A 342 -11.00 -3.96 24.50
N PRO A 343 -11.74 -5.01 24.87
CA PRO A 343 -12.01 -6.11 23.96
C PRO A 343 -12.87 -5.64 22.77
N VAL A 344 -12.46 -6.04 21.58
CA VAL A 344 -13.20 -5.77 20.34
C VAL A 344 -13.98 -7.01 19.95
N ALA A 345 -15.29 -6.86 19.72
CA ALA A 345 -16.14 -7.97 19.29
C ALA A 345 -15.74 -8.42 17.86
N ARG A 346 -15.47 -9.71 17.72
CA ARG A 346 -15.17 -10.32 16.42
C ARG A 346 -16.39 -10.35 15.51
N ASN A 347 -16.15 -10.24 14.21
CA ASN A 347 -17.18 -10.54 13.23
C ASN A 347 -17.42 -12.07 13.19
N THR A 348 -18.59 -12.50 13.58
CA THR A 348 -19.00 -13.93 13.58
C THR A 348 -20.03 -14.25 12.52
N SER A 349 -20.26 -13.34 11.55
CA SER A 349 -21.26 -13.52 10.51
C SER A 349 -20.95 -14.75 9.63
N ALA A 350 -21.99 -15.32 9.04
CA ALA A 350 -21.83 -16.43 8.10
C ALA A 350 -21.00 -16.03 6.88
N LEU A 351 -21.10 -14.76 6.45
CA LEU A 351 -20.31 -14.21 5.35
C LEU A 351 -18.81 -14.17 5.71
N HIS A 352 -18.46 -13.62 6.88
CA HIS A 352 -17.08 -13.60 7.36
C HIS A 352 -16.48 -15.01 7.41
N LYS A 353 -17.18 -15.94 8.06
CA LYS A 353 -16.72 -17.34 8.15
C LYS A 353 -16.55 -18.02 6.79
N ALA A 354 -17.43 -17.72 5.83
CA ALA A 354 -17.32 -18.26 4.47
C ALA A 354 -16.10 -17.68 3.74
N LEU A 355 -15.84 -16.38 3.87
CA LEU A 355 -14.67 -15.72 3.29
C LEU A 355 -13.37 -16.24 3.89
N MET A 356 -13.29 -16.41 5.21
CA MET A 356 -12.10 -16.96 5.88
C MET A 356 -11.80 -18.40 5.44
N ARG A 357 -12.84 -19.26 5.34
CA ARG A 357 -12.67 -20.61 4.80
C ARG A 357 -12.21 -20.59 3.34
N GLY A 358 -12.76 -19.72 2.51
CA GLY A 358 -12.35 -19.54 1.13
C GLY A 358 -10.89 -19.08 1.01
N ALA A 359 -10.51 -18.09 1.81
CA ALA A 359 -9.13 -17.60 1.88
C ALA A 359 -8.16 -18.71 2.31
N ALA A 360 -8.51 -19.46 3.34
CA ALA A 360 -7.69 -20.59 3.81
C ALA A 360 -7.53 -21.67 2.74
N ALA A 361 -8.60 -22.00 2.00
CA ALA A 361 -8.54 -22.97 0.91
C ALA A 361 -7.68 -22.50 -0.28
N LEU A 362 -7.59 -21.19 -0.49
CA LEU A 362 -6.84 -20.58 -1.59
C LEU A 362 -5.46 -20.06 -1.16
N ALA A 363 -5.05 -20.19 0.09
CA ALA A 363 -3.86 -19.58 0.66
C ALA A 363 -2.56 -19.91 -0.08
N THR A 364 -2.45 -21.12 -0.66
CA THR A 364 -1.30 -21.56 -1.45
C THR A 364 -1.50 -21.43 -2.96
N SER A 365 -2.64 -20.87 -3.39
CA SER A 365 -2.94 -20.69 -4.81
C SER A 365 -2.37 -19.38 -5.34
N PRO A 366 -2.11 -19.27 -6.66
CA PRO A 366 -1.71 -18.01 -7.29
C PRO A 366 -2.71 -16.86 -7.11
N VAL A 367 -3.97 -17.18 -6.79
CA VAL A 367 -5.02 -16.17 -6.56
C VAL A 367 -4.70 -15.27 -5.37
N LEU A 368 -4.02 -15.81 -4.35
CA LEU A 368 -3.59 -15.07 -3.16
C LEU A 368 -2.07 -14.77 -3.14
N ALA A 369 -1.38 -14.93 -4.27
CA ALA A 369 -0.02 -14.49 -4.45
C ALA A 369 0.02 -13.06 -5.05
N GLY A 370 1.10 -12.32 -4.84
CA GLY A 370 1.26 -10.97 -5.40
C GLY A 370 1.62 -10.95 -6.88
N TRP A 371 2.43 -11.93 -7.33
CA TRP A 371 2.98 -11.95 -8.68
C TRP A 371 1.94 -11.93 -9.83
N PRO A 372 0.76 -12.58 -9.75
CA PRO A 372 -0.20 -12.55 -10.86
C PRO A 372 -0.77 -11.15 -11.09
N TYR A 373 -1.00 -10.41 -10.01
CA TYR A 373 -1.50 -9.03 -10.09
C TYR A 373 -0.49 -8.11 -10.76
N LEU A 374 0.79 -8.26 -10.40
CA LEU A 374 1.88 -7.49 -11.01
C LEU A 374 2.06 -7.86 -12.48
N ALA A 375 1.95 -9.16 -12.83
CA ALA A 375 1.98 -9.63 -14.21
C ALA A 375 0.84 -9.04 -15.05
N ILE A 376 -0.39 -8.99 -14.52
CA ILE A 376 -1.54 -8.33 -15.16
C ILE A 376 -1.22 -6.86 -15.41
N GLY A 377 -0.62 -6.17 -14.44
CA GLY A 377 -0.17 -4.79 -14.59
C GLY A 377 0.85 -4.62 -15.71
N LEU A 378 1.87 -5.48 -15.77
CA LEU A 378 2.88 -5.45 -16.84
C LEU A 378 2.27 -5.70 -18.23
N ILE A 379 1.38 -6.67 -18.35
CA ILE A 379 0.66 -6.98 -19.61
C ILE A 379 -0.20 -5.78 -20.04
N ALA A 380 -0.70 -4.97 -19.10
CA ALA A 380 -1.49 -3.78 -19.43
C ALA A 380 -0.64 -2.59 -19.93
N VAL A 381 0.68 -2.56 -19.69
CA VAL A 381 1.56 -1.43 -20.09
C VAL A 381 1.46 -1.07 -21.57
N PRO A 382 1.55 -2.02 -22.54
CA PRO A 382 1.46 -1.66 -23.95
C PRO A 382 0.10 -1.04 -24.33
N ALA A 383 -1.00 -1.54 -23.74
CA ALA A 383 -2.33 -0.99 -23.98
C ALA A 383 -2.47 0.42 -23.39
N ALA A 384 -1.99 0.62 -22.17
CA ALA A 384 -1.95 1.91 -21.49
C ALA A 384 -1.10 2.92 -22.28
N TRP A 385 0.08 2.50 -22.78
CA TRP A 385 1.01 3.35 -23.53
C TRP A 385 0.43 3.80 -24.87
N ARG A 386 -0.23 2.91 -25.61
CA ARG A 386 -0.90 3.25 -26.87
C ARG A 386 -2.00 4.30 -26.68
N ARG A 387 -2.58 4.36 -25.49
CA ARG A 387 -3.68 5.24 -25.11
C ARG A 387 -3.27 6.34 -24.13
N ARG A 388 -1.97 6.65 -24.01
CA ARG A 388 -1.42 7.59 -23.02
C ARG A 388 -2.00 9.01 -23.12
N ASP A 389 -2.47 9.39 -24.29
CA ASP A 389 -3.09 10.70 -24.55
C ASP A 389 -4.60 10.71 -24.19
N GLU A 390 -5.17 9.55 -23.83
CA GLU A 390 -6.52 9.39 -23.34
C GLU A 390 -6.54 9.26 -21.81
N LEU A 391 -7.66 9.59 -21.18
CA LEU A 391 -7.85 9.40 -19.74
C LEU A 391 -7.51 7.97 -19.29
N ALA A 392 -7.97 6.97 -20.03
CA ALA A 392 -7.78 5.55 -19.69
C ALA A 392 -6.30 5.16 -19.65
N GLY A 393 -5.52 5.56 -20.65
CA GLY A 393 -4.10 5.27 -20.69
C GLY A 393 -3.29 6.10 -19.69
N ALA A 394 -3.59 7.40 -19.57
CA ALA A 394 -2.91 8.28 -18.61
C ALA A 394 -3.12 7.81 -17.17
N SER A 395 -4.36 7.45 -16.79
CA SER A 395 -4.66 6.94 -15.46
C SER A 395 -4.02 5.57 -15.21
N ALA A 396 -4.05 4.67 -16.20
CA ALA A 396 -3.38 3.37 -16.09
C ALA A 396 -1.87 3.51 -15.88
N LEU A 397 -1.20 4.39 -16.63
CA LEU A 397 0.23 4.65 -16.47
C LEU A 397 0.57 5.28 -15.12
N ALA A 398 -0.26 6.19 -14.61
CA ALA A 398 -0.06 6.78 -13.28
C ALA A 398 -0.19 5.71 -12.18
N LEU A 399 -1.20 4.84 -12.26
CA LEU A 399 -1.40 3.72 -11.34
C LEU A 399 -0.23 2.74 -11.38
N LEU A 400 0.22 2.33 -12.58
CA LEU A 400 1.35 1.41 -12.75
C LEU A 400 2.66 2.02 -12.25
N ALA A 401 2.94 3.28 -12.60
CA ALA A 401 4.12 3.98 -12.09
C ALA A 401 4.11 4.04 -10.55
N SER A 402 2.97 4.36 -9.95
CA SER A 402 2.80 4.36 -8.49
C SER A 402 3.03 2.97 -7.89
N ALA A 403 2.45 1.93 -8.47
CA ALA A 403 2.60 0.54 -8.02
C ALA A 403 4.07 0.09 -8.02
N TRP A 404 4.79 0.35 -9.12
CA TRP A 404 6.18 -0.09 -9.29
C TRP A 404 7.18 0.74 -8.49
N LEU A 405 6.99 2.06 -8.39
CA LEU A 405 7.83 2.91 -7.54
C LEU A 405 7.65 2.56 -6.05
N TYR A 406 6.45 2.15 -5.64
CA TYR A 406 6.19 1.67 -4.29
C TYR A 406 6.81 0.29 -4.04
N LEU A 407 6.69 -0.63 -5.00
CA LEU A 407 7.18 -1.99 -4.89
C LEU A 407 8.72 -2.08 -4.82
N ALA A 408 9.43 -1.27 -5.62
CA ALA A 408 10.88 -1.42 -5.79
C ALA A 408 11.67 -1.46 -4.47
N PRO A 409 11.49 -0.53 -3.52
CA PRO A 409 12.18 -0.61 -2.23
C PRO A 409 11.70 -1.78 -1.36
N LEU A 410 10.46 -2.26 -1.52
CA LEU A 410 9.93 -3.35 -0.72
C LEU A 410 10.60 -4.69 -1.04
N LEU A 411 11.09 -4.88 -2.25
CA LEU A 411 11.80 -6.10 -2.64
C LEU A 411 13.11 -6.33 -1.88
N VAL A 412 13.62 -5.30 -1.19
CA VAL A 412 14.91 -5.34 -0.49
C VAL A 412 14.79 -4.95 0.99
N LEU A 413 13.83 -4.09 1.37
CA LEU A 413 13.87 -3.41 2.66
C LEU A 413 12.88 -3.93 3.70
N VAL A 414 12.00 -4.86 3.34
CA VAL A 414 10.91 -5.27 4.25
C VAL A 414 10.73 -6.78 4.31
N PRO A 415 10.21 -7.32 5.41
CA PRO A 415 9.77 -8.71 5.50
C PRO A 415 8.75 -9.05 4.40
N ALA A 416 8.67 -10.34 4.06
CA ALA A 416 7.80 -10.81 2.99
C ALA A 416 6.34 -10.94 3.44
N GLU A 417 5.72 -9.82 3.82
CA GLU A 417 4.31 -9.76 4.18
C GLU A 417 3.45 -9.32 2.99
N LEU A 418 2.47 -10.13 2.62
CA LEU A 418 1.61 -9.88 1.46
C LEU A 418 0.87 -8.52 1.54
N ARG A 419 0.59 -8.01 2.74
CA ARG A 419 -0.05 -6.70 2.96
C ARG A 419 0.73 -5.55 2.29
N TYR A 420 2.06 -5.64 2.23
CA TYR A 420 2.89 -4.62 1.57
C TYR A 420 2.65 -4.53 0.07
N LEU A 421 2.14 -5.60 -0.56
CA LEU A 421 1.76 -5.59 -1.97
C LEU A 421 0.34 -5.08 -2.22
N GLY A 422 -0.45 -4.81 -1.18
CA GLY A 422 -1.87 -4.45 -1.31
C GLY A 422 -2.12 -3.33 -2.31
N TRP A 423 -1.35 -2.24 -2.23
CA TRP A 423 -1.45 -1.14 -3.20
C TRP A 423 -1.01 -1.55 -4.60
N SER A 424 0.14 -2.21 -4.74
CA SER A 424 0.67 -2.60 -6.06
C SER A 424 -0.27 -3.58 -6.78
N CYS A 425 -0.89 -4.51 -6.05
CA CYS A 425 -1.92 -5.41 -6.59
C CYS A 425 -3.16 -4.65 -7.05
N LEU A 426 -3.71 -3.78 -6.20
CA LEU A 426 -4.90 -2.98 -6.51
C LEU A 426 -4.66 -2.07 -7.72
N ALA A 427 -3.55 -1.34 -7.73
CA ALA A 427 -3.20 -0.41 -8.80
C ALA A 427 -2.98 -1.13 -10.13
N SER A 428 -2.37 -2.31 -10.13
CA SER A 428 -2.20 -3.15 -11.33
C SER A 428 -3.52 -3.59 -11.93
N VAL A 429 -4.44 -4.07 -11.08
CA VAL A 429 -5.80 -4.47 -11.52
C VAL A 429 -6.59 -3.27 -12.03
N ALA A 430 -6.57 -2.14 -11.32
CA ALA A 430 -7.27 -0.93 -11.72
C ALA A 430 -6.72 -0.35 -13.04
N ALA A 431 -5.40 -0.40 -13.22
CA ALA A 431 -4.75 0.02 -14.46
C ALA A 431 -5.15 -0.87 -15.64
N ALA A 432 -5.11 -2.19 -15.47
CA ALA A 432 -5.53 -3.14 -16.49
C ALA A 432 -7.00 -2.97 -16.85
N ALA A 433 -7.86 -2.87 -15.85
CA ALA A 433 -9.30 -2.66 -16.06
C ALA A 433 -9.57 -1.35 -16.81
N SER A 434 -8.89 -0.24 -16.48
CA SER A 434 -9.06 1.03 -17.19
C SER A 434 -8.52 0.97 -18.64
N ALA A 435 -7.36 0.33 -18.85
CA ALA A 435 -6.75 0.23 -20.17
C ALA A 435 -7.58 -0.61 -21.17
N TRP A 436 -8.24 -1.67 -20.67
CA TRP A 436 -8.94 -2.64 -21.54
C TRP A 436 -10.45 -2.43 -21.61
N LEU A 437 -11.10 -2.00 -20.53
CA LEU A 437 -12.57 -1.85 -20.50
C LEU A 437 -13.05 -0.47 -20.95
N ALA A 438 -12.24 0.58 -20.80
CA ALA A 438 -12.60 1.89 -21.32
C ALA A 438 -12.54 1.89 -22.85
N PRO A 439 -13.57 2.42 -23.57
CA PRO A 439 -13.53 2.50 -25.02
C PRO A 439 -12.40 3.42 -25.48
N ALA A 440 -11.78 3.10 -26.61
CA ALA A 440 -10.93 4.06 -27.30
C ALA A 440 -11.81 5.26 -27.73
N ASN A 441 -11.29 6.47 -27.55
CA ASN A 441 -11.95 7.63 -28.14
C ASN A 441 -12.04 7.40 -29.66
N ALA A 442 -13.23 7.45 -30.21
CA ALA A 442 -13.38 7.45 -31.66
C ALA A 442 -12.56 8.63 -32.22
N PRO A 443 -11.69 8.42 -33.22
CA PRO A 443 -10.98 9.52 -33.81
C PRO A 443 -12.01 10.57 -34.21
N ASP A 444 -11.77 11.81 -33.78
CA ASP A 444 -12.63 12.95 -34.14
C ASP A 444 -12.71 13.00 -35.67
N LYS A 445 -13.84 12.57 -36.20
CA LYS A 445 -14.18 12.76 -37.63
C LYS A 445 -14.55 14.21 -37.86
N LEU A 446 -13.78 15.15 -37.33
CA LEU A 446 -13.78 16.52 -37.83
C LEU A 446 -12.89 16.51 -39.05
N GLY A 447 -13.52 16.12 -40.18
CA GLY A 447 -12.97 16.36 -41.48
C GLY A 447 -12.62 17.83 -41.60
N HIS A 448 -11.34 18.12 -41.70
CA HIS A 448 -10.90 19.27 -42.44
C HIS A 448 -11.43 19.08 -43.88
N THR A 449 -12.61 19.58 -44.13
CA THR A 449 -13.00 19.96 -45.50
C THR A 449 -12.05 21.09 -45.91
N PRO A 450 -11.16 20.91 -46.88
CA PRO A 450 -10.44 22.03 -47.41
C PRO A 450 -11.49 22.96 -48.03
N SER A 451 -11.67 24.14 -47.43
CA SER A 451 -12.42 25.22 -48.06
C SER A 451 -11.84 25.47 -49.42
N GLY A 452 -12.58 25.02 -50.45
CA GLY A 452 -12.24 25.25 -51.83
C GLY A 452 -12.04 26.73 -52.12
N ILE A 453 -10.87 27.02 -52.63
CA ILE A 453 -10.55 28.23 -53.36
C ILE A 453 -11.57 28.27 -54.52
N ARG A 454 -12.47 29.23 -54.48
CA ARG A 454 -13.16 29.73 -55.70
C ARG A 454 -12.64 31.13 -55.98
N GLY A 455 -12.19 31.25 -57.19
CA GLY A 455 -11.69 32.30 -57.99
C GLY A 455 -12.09 33.77 -57.79
#